data_51ddbd99b02f7d44930bc3b0eaeacc97
#
_entry.id   51ddbd99b02f7d44930bc3b0eaeacc97
#
_cell.length_a   1.000
_cell.length_b   1.000
_cell.length_c   1.000
_cell.angle_alpha   90.00
_cell.angle_beta   90.00
_cell.angle_gamma   90.00
#
_symmetry.space_group_name_H-M   'P 1'
#
loop_
_entity.id
_entity.type
_entity.pdbx_description
1 polymer ?
#
loop_
_entity_poly.entity_id
_entity_poly.type
_entity_poly.pdbx_seq_one_letter_code
_entity_poly.pdbx_strand_id
1 'polypeptide(L)'
;MVPKCEDAHALRNAADLTDGAIGLIALVESPAGLQRLVEIAVVPQVIALMLGSEDYSAALGVDPDRGALDLIAAQLAVAAAARGLIPIGFPGSIANFRDLELYARQIGRGRDLGMRAVAAIHPTQIPVIRATLAPTEADVKWADDVLAGVQAGGGGVFALEGQMVDAPVVARARQIRAALTRHGKNTAGSA
;
A
#
# COMPACT_ATOMS: atom_id res chain seq x y z
N MET A 1 -0.22 7.68 -14.52
CA MET A 1 -0.01 6.23 -14.35
C MET A 1 0.48 5.68 -15.69
N VAL A 2 1.50 4.82 -15.65
CA VAL A 2 2.08 4.15 -16.82
C VAL A 2 1.67 2.68 -16.75
N PRO A 3 0.82 2.19 -17.69
CA PRO A 3 0.38 0.81 -17.71
C PRO A 3 1.48 -0.12 -18.26
N LYS A 4 1.32 -1.42 -18.03
CA LYS A 4 2.19 -2.47 -18.57
C LYS A 4 3.68 -2.21 -18.37
N CYS A 5 4.03 -1.77 -17.16
CA CYS A 5 5.42 -1.53 -16.80
C CYS A 5 6.16 -2.85 -16.67
N GLU A 6 6.91 -3.19 -17.71
CA GLU A 6 7.76 -4.40 -17.76
C GLU A 6 9.25 -4.06 -17.67
N ASP A 7 9.61 -2.78 -17.81
CA ASP A 7 10.98 -2.29 -17.68
C ASP A 7 11.03 -0.80 -17.30
N ALA A 8 12.22 -0.33 -16.95
CA ALA A 8 12.45 1.07 -16.59
C ALA A 8 12.43 2.02 -17.80
N HIS A 9 12.53 1.51 -19.04
CA HIS A 9 12.64 2.36 -20.25
C HIS A 9 11.32 3.09 -20.51
N ALA A 10 10.17 2.38 -20.43
CA ALA A 10 8.85 2.99 -20.59
C ALA A 10 8.60 4.13 -19.60
N LEU A 11 9.09 3.98 -18.37
CA LEU A 11 8.97 5.01 -17.33
C LEU A 11 9.88 6.21 -17.59
N ARG A 12 11.11 6.00 -18.05
CA ARG A 12 12.02 7.09 -18.43
C ARG A 12 11.45 7.89 -19.60
N ASN A 13 10.95 7.22 -20.63
CA ASN A 13 10.29 7.89 -21.74
C ASN A 13 9.06 8.71 -21.28
N ALA A 14 8.26 8.19 -20.37
CA ALA A 14 7.12 8.93 -19.80
C ALA A 14 7.58 10.13 -18.96
N ALA A 15 8.70 10.02 -18.24
CA ALA A 15 9.29 11.12 -17.49
C ALA A 15 9.80 12.22 -18.41
N ASP A 16 10.48 11.84 -19.50
CA ASP A 16 11.02 12.78 -20.49
C ASP A 16 9.91 13.60 -21.16
N LEU A 17 8.72 12.99 -21.43
CA LEU A 17 7.56 13.69 -21.99
C LEU A 17 7.00 14.78 -21.07
N THR A 18 7.35 14.77 -19.80
CA THR A 18 6.86 15.73 -18.78
C THR A 18 7.99 16.57 -18.18
N ASP A 19 9.17 16.57 -18.79
CA ASP A 19 10.38 17.21 -18.25
C ASP A 19 10.65 16.83 -16.78
N GLY A 20 10.25 15.63 -16.38
CA GLY A 20 10.36 15.12 -15.01
C GLY A 20 9.48 15.81 -13.97
N ALA A 21 8.56 16.70 -14.40
CA ALA A 21 7.73 17.51 -13.49
C ALA A 21 6.61 16.73 -12.80
N ILE A 22 6.26 15.52 -13.30
CA ILE A 22 5.12 14.74 -12.81
C ILE A 22 5.60 13.44 -12.20
N GLY A 23 5.11 13.13 -10.98
CA GLY A 23 5.31 11.83 -10.37
C GLY A 23 4.58 10.71 -11.11
N LEU A 24 5.27 9.59 -11.34
CA LEU A 24 4.76 8.45 -12.09
C LEU A 24 4.29 7.33 -11.15
N ILE A 25 3.16 6.72 -11.48
CA ILE A 25 2.70 5.46 -10.89
C ILE A 25 3.01 4.36 -11.91
N ALA A 26 3.86 3.41 -11.55
CA ALA A 26 4.18 2.26 -12.38
C ALA A 26 3.15 1.15 -12.12
N LEU A 27 2.34 0.80 -13.13
CA LEU A 27 1.37 -0.30 -13.05
C LEU A 27 2.04 -1.60 -13.50
N VAL A 28 2.26 -2.49 -12.53
CA VAL A 28 2.86 -3.82 -12.72
C VAL A 28 1.74 -4.85 -12.80
N GLU A 29 1.56 -5.40 -13.98
CA GLU A 29 0.41 -6.24 -14.31
C GLU A 29 0.80 -7.48 -15.14
N SER A 30 2.10 -7.83 -15.09
CA SER A 30 2.64 -9.02 -15.73
C SER A 30 3.78 -9.65 -14.92
N PRO A 31 4.05 -10.96 -15.10
CA PRO A 31 5.22 -11.61 -14.51
C PRO A 31 6.55 -10.96 -14.92
N ALA A 32 6.66 -10.45 -16.15
CA ALA A 32 7.87 -9.76 -16.62
C ALA A 32 8.14 -8.48 -15.82
N GLY A 33 7.09 -7.69 -15.57
CA GLY A 33 7.19 -6.48 -14.74
C GLY A 33 7.57 -6.80 -13.29
N LEU A 34 7.03 -7.88 -12.72
CA LEU A 34 7.38 -8.32 -11.37
C LEU A 34 8.87 -8.68 -11.26
N GLN A 35 9.43 -9.38 -12.23
CA GLN A 35 10.85 -9.76 -12.21
C GLN A 35 11.77 -8.53 -12.29
N ARG A 36 11.28 -7.39 -12.76
CA ARG A 36 12.05 -6.14 -12.91
C ARG A 36 11.65 -5.04 -11.93
N LEU A 37 10.93 -5.39 -10.85
CA LEU A 37 10.47 -4.42 -9.85
C LEU A 37 11.58 -3.50 -9.33
N VAL A 38 12.79 -4.03 -9.10
CA VAL A 38 13.92 -3.24 -8.60
C VAL A 38 14.35 -2.19 -9.61
N GLU A 39 14.41 -2.55 -10.91
CA GLU A 39 14.76 -1.62 -11.98
C GLU A 39 13.70 -0.55 -12.19
N ILE A 40 12.42 -0.93 -12.08
CA ILE A 40 11.27 -0.03 -12.14
C ILE A 40 11.27 0.95 -10.97
N ALA A 41 11.49 0.44 -9.76
CA ALA A 41 11.40 1.22 -8.53
C ALA A 41 12.54 2.25 -8.35
N VAL A 42 13.64 2.14 -9.10
CA VAL A 42 14.77 3.11 -9.02
C VAL A 42 14.64 4.30 -9.97
N VAL A 43 13.62 4.32 -10.84
CA VAL A 43 13.39 5.48 -11.72
C VAL A 43 12.99 6.69 -10.88
N PRO A 44 13.70 7.83 -10.95
CA PRO A 44 13.55 8.93 -9.98
C PRO A 44 12.13 9.52 -9.90
N GLN A 45 11.39 9.54 -11.00
CA GLN A 45 10.03 10.08 -11.08
C GLN A 45 8.96 9.09 -10.56
N VAL A 46 9.31 7.84 -10.31
CA VAL A 46 8.34 6.87 -9.76
C VAL A 46 8.07 7.20 -8.30
N ILE A 47 6.81 7.44 -7.97
CA ILE A 47 6.33 7.72 -6.62
C ILE A 47 5.52 6.57 -6.04
N ALA A 48 5.05 5.65 -6.89
CA ALA A 48 4.24 4.51 -6.47
C ALA A 48 4.40 3.32 -7.41
N LEU A 49 4.28 2.12 -6.85
CA LEU A 49 4.11 0.87 -7.59
C LEU A 49 2.67 0.40 -7.41
N MET A 50 1.99 0.05 -8.49
CA MET A 50 0.61 -0.41 -8.46
C MET A 50 0.48 -1.82 -9.02
N LEU A 51 -0.26 -2.68 -8.32
CA LEU A 51 -0.61 -4.01 -8.79
C LEU A 51 -1.83 -3.94 -9.72
N GLY A 52 -1.68 -4.41 -10.95
CA GLY A 52 -2.78 -4.65 -11.87
C GLY A 52 -3.28 -6.09 -11.77
N SER A 53 -4.18 -6.35 -10.82
CA SER A 53 -4.61 -7.70 -10.44
C SER A 53 -5.31 -8.46 -11.57
N GLU A 54 -6.08 -7.79 -12.41
CA GLU A 54 -6.84 -8.42 -13.50
C GLU A 54 -5.90 -8.98 -14.59
N ASP A 55 -5.06 -8.11 -15.17
CA ASP A 55 -4.13 -8.50 -16.21
C ASP A 55 -3.09 -9.49 -15.70
N TYR A 56 -2.66 -9.32 -14.43
CA TYR A 56 -1.70 -10.23 -13.81
C TYR A 56 -2.30 -11.63 -13.64
N SER A 57 -3.54 -11.74 -13.13
CA SER A 57 -4.21 -13.04 -12.96
C SER A 57 -4.52 -13.69 -14.28
N ALA A 58 -4.89 -12.91 -15.31
CA ALA A 58 -5.06 -13.41 -16.67
C ALA A 58 -3.75 -13.98 -17.24
N ALA A 59 -2.62 -13.29 -17.02
CA ALA A 59 -1.31 -13.77 -17.47
C ALA A 59 -0.86 -15.08 -16.79
N LEU A 60 -1.30 -15.32 -15.54
CA LEU A 60 -1.04 -16.56 -14.81
C LEU A 60 -2.10 -17.65 -15.06
N GLY A 61 -3.24 -17.33 -15.65
CA GLY A 61 -4.36 -18.25 -15.80
C GLY A 61 -5.02 -18.60 -14.45
N VAL A 62 -5.05 -17.67 -13.49
CA VAL A 62 -5.60 -17.89 -12.14
C VAL A 62 -6.76 -16.95 -11.83
N ASP A 63 -7.58 -17.36 -10.88
CA ASP A 63 -8.63 -16.51 -10.32
C ASP A 63 -8.00 -15.49 -9.34
N PRO A 64 -8.18 -14.16 -9.52
CA PRO A 64 -7.60 -13.14 -8.66
C PRO A 64 -8.08 -13.24 -7.22
N ASP A 65 -9.26 -13.82 -6.98
CA ASP A 65 -9.89 -13.86 -5.66
C ASP A 65 -9.47 -15.07 -4.81
N ARG A 66 -8.66 -15.99 -5.36
CA ARG A 66 -8.26 -17.25 -4.70
C ARG A 66 -6.85 -17.26 -4.09
N GLY A 67 -6.26 -16.12 -3.86
CA GLY A 67 -5.02 -16.00 -3.10
C GLY A 67 -3.72 -16.15 -3.90
N ALA A 68 -3.81 -16.39 -5.20
CA ALA A 68 -2.62 -16.48 -6.05
C ALA A 68 -1.82 -15.17 -6.10
N LEU A 69 -2.48 -14.03 -5.89
CA LEU A 69 -1.86 -12.70 -5.94
C LEU A 69 -1.21 -12.24 -4.63
N ASP A 70 -1.30 -12.98 -3.53
CA ASP A 70 -0.73 -12.56 -2.24
C ASP A 70 0.77 -12.39 -2.30
N LEU A 71 1.46 -13.37 -2.87
CA LEU A 71 2.91 -13.30 -3.02
C LEU A 71 3.32 -12.11 -3.89
N ILE A 72 2.54 -11.82 -4.94
CA ILE A 72 2.80 -10.72 -5.86
C ILE A 72 2.63 -9.37 -5.13
N ALA A 73 1.53 -9.22 -4.39
CA ALA A 73 1.26 -8.02 -3.59
C ALA A 73 2.36 -7.79 -2.54
N ALA A 74 2.79 -8.86 -1.85
CA ALA A 74 3.86 -8.78 -0.86
C ALA A 74 5.20 -8.38 -1.50
N GLN A 75 5.58 -8.96 -2.64
CA GLN A 75 6.81 -8.60 -3.36
C GLN A 75 6.80 -7.14 -3.82
N LEU A 76 5.66 -6.67 -4.36
CA LEU A 76 5.48 -5.28 -4.77
C LEU A 76 5.59 -4.33 -3.56
N ALA A 77 4.96 -4.69 -2.43
CA ALA A 77 5.03 -3.89 -1.21
C ALA A 77 6.48 -3.80 -0.66
N VAL A 78 7.25 -4.89 -0.71
CA VAL A 78 8.66 -4.91 -0.30
C VAL A 78 9.51 -4.03 -1.22
N ALA A 79 9.33 -4.14 -2.54
CA ALA A 79 10.06 -3.31 -3.50
C ALA A 79 9.75 -1.82 -3.35
N ALA A 80 8.47 -1.48 -3.12
CA ALA A 80 8.05 -0.11 -2.84
C ALA A 80 8.66 0.42 -1.52
N ALA A 81 8.60 -0.36 -0.45
CA ALA A 81 9.14 0.01 0.86
C ALA A 81 10.66 0.26 0.81
N ALA A 82 11.41 -0.55 0.05
CA ALA A 82 12.86 -0.41 -0.12
C ALA A 82 13.26 0.94 -0.75
N ARG A 83 12.32 1.67 -1.37
CA ARG A 83 12.54 2.95 -2.06
C ARG A 83 11.68 4.08 -1.54
N GLY A 84 10.91 3.86 -0.47
CA GLY A 84 9.99 4.86 0.08
C GLY A 84 8.80 5.17 -0.86
N LEU A 85 8.47 4.27 -1.80
CA LEU A 85 7.36 4.41 -2.72
C LEU A 85 6.04 3.96 -2.07
N ILE A 86 4.92 4.38 -2.66
CA ILE A 86 3.59 3.97 -2.20
C ILE A 86 3.19 2.67 -2.92
N PRO A 87 3.00 1.54 -2.21
CA PRO A 87 2.42 0.33 -2.79
C PRO A 87 0.90 0.47 -2.89
N ILE A 88 0.36 0.37 -4.13
CA ILE A 88 -1.06 0.56 -4.46
C ILE A 88 -1.65 -0.75 -4.94
N GLY A 89 -2.85 -1.11 -4.47
CA GLY A 89 -3.61 -2.28 -4.91
C GLY A 89 -3.96 -3.23 -3.77
N PHE A 90 -4.43 -4.41 -4.13
CA PHE A 90 -4.76 -5.51 -3.23
C PHE A 90 -4.79 -6.83 -4.03
N PRO A 91 -4.66 -7.99 -3.37
CA PRO A 91 -4.69 -9.29 -4.05
C PRO A 91 -6.13 -9.77 -4.25
N GLY A 92 -6.80 -9.24 -5.26
CA GLY A 92 -8.18 -9.56 -5.61
C GLY A 92 -8.67 -8.78 -6.82
N SER A 93 -9.90 -9.06 -7.25
CA SER A 93 -10.52 -8.41 -8.40
C SER A 93 -11.01 -7.00 -8.08
N ILE A 94 -10.51 -6.00 -8.81
CA ILE A 94 -11.02 -4.63 -8.75
C ILE A 94 -12.42 -4.50 -9.38
N ALA A 95 -12.78 -5.43 -10.25
CA ALA A 95 -14.07 -5.45 -10.94
C ALA A 95 -15.26 -5.76 -10.00
N ASN A 96 -15.00 -6.21 -8.79
CA ASN A 96 -16.00 -6.61 -7.80
C ASN A 96 -16.59 -5.39 -7.07
N PHE A 97 -17.32 -4.52 -7.80
CA PHE A 97 -17.91 -3.29 -7.21
C PHE A 97 -19.27 -3.52 -6.53
N ARG A 98 -19.89 -4.71 -6.66
CA ARG A 98 -21.18 -5.05 -6.06
C ARG A 98 -21.04 -5.78 -4.72
N ASP A 99 -20.08 -6.68 -4.60
CA ASP A 99 -19.77 -7.37 -3.34
C ASP A 99 -18.74 -6.56 -2.54
N LEU A 100 -19.24 -5.55 -1.84
CA LEU A 100 -18.41 -4.66 -1.05
C LEU A 100 -17.81 -5.34 0.20
N GLU A 101 -18.40 -6.43 0.67
CA GLU A 101 -17.82 -7.22 1.78
C GLU A 101 -16.60 -8.00 1.33
N LEU A 102 -16.69 -8.70 0.19
CA LEU A 102 -15.53 -9.36 -0.40
C LEU A 102 -14.43 -8.34 -0.70
N TYR A 103 -14.80 -7.20 -1.29
CA TYR A 103 -13.87 -6.12 -1.60
C TYR A 103 -13.15 -5.61 -0.35
N ALA A 104 -13.87 -5.38 0.77
CA ALA A 104 -13.28 -4.99 2.05
C ALA A 104 -12.30 -6.04 2.59
N ARG A 105 -12.68 -7.33 2.55
CA ARG A 105 -11.79 -8.42 3.00
C ARG A 105 -10.50 -8.48 2.19
N GLN A 106 -10.58 -8.31 0.88
CA GLN A 106 -9.42 -8.32 -0.01
C GLN A 106 -8.50 -7.12 0.23
N ILE A 107 -9.05 -5.91 0.43
CA ILE A 107 -8.27 -4.72 0.80
C ILE A 107 -7.59 -4.93 2.16
N GLY A 108 -8.30 -5.47 3.15
CA GLY A 108 -7.74 -5.78 4.47
C GLY A 108 -6.54 -6.72 4.35
N ARG A 109 -6.68 -7.79 3.56
CA ARG A 109 -5.59 -8.72 3.26
C ARG A 109 -4.41 -8.02 2.57
N GLY A 110 -4.67 -7.14 1.58
CA GLY A 110 -3.64 -6.32 0.96
C GLY A 110 -2.91 -5.42 1.95
N ARG A 111 -3.64 -4.76 2.85
CA ARG A 111 -3.07 -3.95 3.93
C ARG A 111 -2.11 -4.76 4.81
N ASP A 112 -2.51 -5.98 5.16
CA ASP A 112 -1.70 -6.87 6.01
C ASP A 112 -0.42 -7.36 5.28
N LEU A 113 -0.46 -7.44 3.94
CA LEU A 113 0.69 -7.72 3.08
C LEU A 113 1.56 -6.47 2.80
N GLY A 114 1.19 -5.31 3.31
CA GLY A 114 1.98 -4.09 3.18
C GLY A 114 1.47 -3.06 2.17
N MET A 115 0.36 -3.31 1.48
CA MET A 115 -0.27 -2.31 0.59
C MET A 115 -0.79 -1.12 1.40
N ARG A 116 -0.73 0.09 0.82
CA ARG A 116 -1.03 1.35 1.54
C ARG A 116 -2.08 2.23 0.86
N ALA A 117 -2.43 1.93 -0.36
CA ALA A 117 -3.45 2.64 -1.12
C ALA A 117 -4.19 1.67 -2.05
N VAL A 118 -5.36 2.05 -2.50
CA VAL A 118 -6.18 1.28 -3.44
C VAL A 118 -6.78 2.24 -4.46
N ALA A 119 -6.79 1.85 -5.74
CA ALA A 119 -7.55 2.55 -6.77
C ALA A 119 -9.02 2.10 -6.72
N ALA A 120 -9.94 3.02 -6.99
CA ALA A 120 -11.36 2.74 -7.12
C ALA A 120 -11.80 2.89 -8.59
N ILE A 121 -12.64 2.01 -9.08
CA ILE A 121 -13.29 2.11 -10.39
C ILE A 121 -14.75 2.54 -10.28
N HIS A 122 -15.31 2.57 -9.07
CA HIS A 122 -16.68 2.99 -8.81
C HIS A 122 -16.77 3.81 -7.51
N PRO A 123 -17.59 4.87 -7.44
CA PRO A 123 -17.70 5.71 -6.24
C PRO A 123 -18.09 4.97 -4.96
N THR A 124 -18.91 3.91 -5.06
CA THR A 124 -19.31 3.08 -3.90
C THR A 124 -18.15 2.38 -3.21
N GLN A 125 -17.02 2.18 -3.90
CA GLN A 125 -15.82 1.59 -3.33
C GLN A 125 -15.07 2.54 -2.39
N ILE A 126 -15.20 3.86 -2.58
CA ILE A 126 -14.41 4.86 -1.84
C ILE A 126 -14.64 4.78 -0.32
N PRO A 127 -15.89 4.74 0.20
CA PRO A 127 -16.11 4.59 1.64
C PRO A 127 -15.51 3.31 2.20
N VAL A 128 -15.61 2.20 1.46
CA VAL A 128 -15.06 0.90 1.87
C VAL A 128 -13.53 0.95 1.95
N ILE A 129 -12.87 1.51 0.94
CA ILE A 129 -11.41 1.68 0.94
C ILE A 129 -10.98 2.50 2.16
N ARG A 130 -11.64 3.64 2.39
CA ARG A 130 -11.33 4.52 3.53
C ARG A 130 -11.48 3.79 4.87
N ALA A 131 -12.61 3.11 5.08
CA ALA A 131 -12.86 2.38 6.31
C ALA A 131 -11.85 1.24 6.54
N THR A 132 -11.53 0.48 5.49
CA THR A 132 -10.65 -0.69 5.59
C THR A 132 -9.18 -0.32 5.78
N LEU A 133 -8.71 0.78 5.17
CA LEU A 133 -7.33 1.25 5.30
C LEU A 133 -7.11 2.13 6.54
N ALA A 134 -8.16 2.59 7.21
CA ALA A 134 -8.03 3.34 8.45
C ALA A 134 -7.43 2.46 9.55
N PRO A 135 -6.57 3.00 10.43
CA PRO A 135 -6.19 2.33 11.66
C PRO A 135 -7.43 2.02 12.51
N THR A 136 -7.49 0.83 13.09
CA THR A 136 -8.55 0.46 14.03
C THR A 136 -8.38 1.20 15.36
N GLU A 137 -9.43 1.27 16.19
CA GLU A 137 -9.33 1.82 17.54
C GLU A 137 -8.28 1.08 18.38
N ALA A 138 -8.17 -0.24 18.20
CA ALA A 138 -7.14 -1.04 18.86
C ALA A 138 -5.73 -0.67 18.40
N ASP A 139 -5.53 -0.45 17.09
CA ASP A 139 -4.23 0.01 16.56
C ASP A 139 -3.87 1.38 17.13
N VAL A 140 -4.83 2.30 17.21
CA VAL A 140 -4.61 3.65 17.74
C VAL A 140 -4.26 3.60 19.22
N LYS A 141 -5.04 2.84 20.01
CA LYS A 141 -4.77 2.67 21.44
C LYS A 141 -3.39 2.09 21.68
N TRP A 142 -3.05 1.01 20.98
CA TRP A 142 -1.72 0.40 21.09
C TRP A 142 -0.61 1.39 20.73
N ALA A 143 -0.78 2.17 19.67
CA ALA A 143 0.21 3.17 19.27
C ALA A 143 0.37 4.28 20.31
N ASP A 144 -0.73 4.73 20.94
CA ASP A 144 -0.71 5.72 22.01
C ASP A 144 -0.02 5.19 23.26
N ASP A 145 -0.28 3.96 23.67
CA ASP A 145 0.33 3.31 24.82
C ASP A 145 1.87 3.17 24.60
N VAL A 146 2.30 2.75 23.40
CA VAL A 146 3.72 2.69 23.04
C VAL A 146 4.38 4.07 23.11
N LEU A 147 3.76 5.09 22.53
CA LEU A 147 4.34 6.44 22.50
C LEU A 147 4.36 7.10 23.88
N ALA A 148 3.37 6.84 24.73
CA ALA A 148 3.35 7.27 26.12
C ALA A 148 4.51 6.61 26.91
N GLY A 149 4.76 5.32 26.72
CA GLY A 149 5.87 4.61 27.32
C GLY A 149 7.24 5.19 26.93
N VAL A 150 7.41 5.59 25.67
CA VAL A 150 8.64 6.30 25.22
C VAL A 150 8.84 7.62 25.96
N GLN A 151 7.77 8.40 26.15
CA GLN A 151 7.86 9.69 26.87
C GLN A 151 8.19 9.50 28.35
N ALA A 152 7.64 8.48 29.00
CA ALA A 152 7.89 8.17 30.41
C ALA A 152 9.28 7.58 30.66
N GLY A 153 9.81 6.77 29.73
CA GLY A 153 11.06 6.01 29.88
C GLY A 153 12.32 6.65 29.31
N GLY A 154 12.28 7.89 28.81
CA GLY A 154 13.45 8.60 28.30
C GLY A 154 14.09 8.02 27.04
N GLY A 155 13.37 7.19 26.26
CA GLY A 155 13.81 6.76 24.92
C GLY A 155 14.57 5.43 24.85
N GLY A 156 14.64 4.67 25.94
CA GLY A 156 15.27 3.33 25.98
C GLY A 156 14.31 2.20 25.60
N VAL A 157 14.80 0.96 25.61
CA VAL A 157 14.00 -0.26 25.51
C VAL A 157 13.20 -0.44 26.80
N PHE A 158 11.89 -0.73 26.68
CA PHE A 158 11.00 -1.00 27.83
C PHE A 158 10.02 -2.12 27.51
N ALA A 159 9.28 -2.57 28.53
CA ALA A 159 8.23 -3.57 28.36
C ALA A 159 6.84 -2.90 28.44
N LEU A 160 5.97 -3.24 27.49
CA LEU A 160 4.55 -2.88 27.49
C LEU A 160 3.73 -4.17 27.35
N GLU A 161 2.86 -4.43 28.35
CA GLU A 161 2.00 -5.64 28.38
C GLU A 161 2.79 -6.95 28.14
N GLY A 162 4.01 -7.04 28.70
CA GLY A 162 4.87 -8.22 28.53
C GLY A 162 5.62 -8.32 27.21
N GLN A 163 5.47 -7.35 26.31
CA GLN A 163 6.21 -7.28 25.05
C GLN A 163 7.33 -6.23 25.13
N MET A 164 8.47 -6.55 24.52
CA MET A 164 9.58 -5.62 24.41
C MET A 164 9.25 -4.53 23.39
N VAL A 165 9.43 -3.27 23.79
CA VAL A 165 9.29 -2.10 22.92
C VAL A 165 10.68 -1.54 22.63
N ASP A 166 11.04 -1.57 21.34
CA ASP A 166 12.29 -1.04 20.81
C ASP A 166 12.05 -0.05 19.66
N ALA A 167 13.09 0.40 19.00
CA ALA A 167 12.99 1.39 17.94
C ALA A 167 12.06 0.98 16.76
N PRO A 168 12.06 -0.26 16.23
CA PRO A 168 11.10 -0.73 15.25
C PRO A 168 9.63 -0.65 15.71
N VAL A 169 9.34 -1.01 16.95
CA VAL A 169 7.99 -0.96 17.52
C VAL A 169 7.50 0.49 17.62
N VAL A 170 8.38 1.39 18.10
CA VAL A 170 8.10 2.83 18.15
C VAL A 170 7.86 3.41 16.74
N ALA A 171 8.65 3.00 15.75
CA ALA A 171 8.47 3.44 14.36
C ALA A 171 7.09 3.01 13.82
N ARG A 172 6.65 1.78 14.10
CA ARG A 172 5.31 1.29 13.73
C ARG A 172 4.21 2.12 14.41
N ALA A 173 4.33 2.42 15.69
CA ALA A 173 3.36 3.25 16.41
C ALA A 173 3.22 4.65 15.80
N ARG A 174 4.35 5.29 15.44
CA ARG A 174 4.35 6.58 14.74
C ARG A 174 3.67 6.51 13.36
N GLN A 175 3.86 5.42 12.62
CA GLN A 175 3.20 5.21 11.31
C GLN A 175 1.69 5.11 11.46
N ILE A 176 1.18 4.41 12.47
CA ILE A 176 -0.26 4.30 12.76
C ILE A 176 -0.83 5.69 13.06
N ARG A 177 -0.19 6.49 13.92
CA ARG A 177 -0.65 7.86 14.24
C ARG A 177 -0.62 8.78 13.02
N ALA A 178 0.40 8.69 12.19
CA ALA A 178 0.48 9.45 10.94
C ALA A 178 -0.61 9.05 9.95
N ALA A 179 -0.99 7.76 9.88
CA ALA A 179 -2.09 7.28 9.06
C ALA A 179 -3.43 7.84 9.53
N LEU A 180 -3.69 7.85 10.84
CA LEU A 180 -4.91 8.43 11.42
C LEU A 180 -5.06 9.92 11.07
N THR A 181 -3.98 10.69 11.19
CA THR A 181 -3.99 12.13 10.87
C THR A 181 -4.31 12.39 9.39
N ARG A 182 -3.80 11.55 8.48
CA ARG A 182 -4.13 11.63 7.04
C ARG A 182 -5.59 11.30 6.77
N HIS A 183 -6.16 10.30 7.46
CA HIS A 183 -7.57 9.93 7.33
C HIS A 183 -8.50 11.04 7.82
N GLY A 184 -8.22 11.64 8.98
CA GLY A 184 -9.02 12.74 9.54
C GLY A 184 -9.05 13.98 8.66
N LYS A 185 -7.95 14.35 8.00
CA LYS A 185 -7.92 15.47 7.05
C LYS A 185 -8.78 15.25 5.80
N ASN A 186 -8.87 14.00 5.33
CA ASN A 186 -9.65 13.65 4.13
C ASN A 186 -11.16 13.57 4.39
N THR A 187 -11.61 13.43 5.64
CA THR A 187 -13.02 13.45 6.01
C THR A 187 -13.54 14.88 6.21
N ALA A 188 -12.68 15.80 6.64
CA ALA A 188 -13.04 17.21 6.87
C ALA A 188 -13.13 18.06 5.57
N GLY A 189 -12.60 17.59 4.46
CA GLY A 189 -12.64 18.28 3.16
C GLY A 189 -13.78 17.86 2.22
N SER A 190 -14.73 17.06 2.69
CA SER A 190 -15.85 16.50 1.90
C SER A 190 -17.22 16.94 2.41
N ALA A 191 -17.30 18.01 3.23
CA ALA A 191 -18.53 18.63 3.70
C ALA A 191 -18.76 19.96 2.98
#